data_b253992b03e23d556e53e288f9ca5e82
#
_entry.id   b253992b03e23d556e53e288f9ca5e82
#
_cell.length_a   1.000
_cell.length_b   1.000
_cell.length_c   1.000
_cell.angle_alpha   90.00
_cell.angle_beta   90.00
_cell.angle_gamma   90.00
#
_symmetry.space_group_name_H-M   'P 1'
#
loop_
_entity.id
_entity.type
_entity.pdbx_description
1 polymer ?
#
loop_
_entity_poly.entity_id
_entity_poly.type
_entity_poly.pdbx_seq_one_letter_code
_entity_poly.pdbx_strand_id
1 'polypeptide(L)'
;MNRAAFYAALRRRDSGVFGTSLTQGQVRGMDAILDEAEARETSLRHLAYILATPYLETGGRMQPVRESLNYSVDALLTKFGRHRISEADARRYGRSGSRAANQQMIANLIYGGEWGRANLGNTTYGDGWRYRGGGLAQITGRANFTTFGMAADPAQSGDLIPAVRMMFDGMERGLFTGKRLSDFTDYRPMRQIINRMDRADDVAGYAEAFEAALRAAGYAAKVAPPTPSPLPSSPTGGGLAWVIGLIVDALKFVFASMKGR
;
A
#
# COMPACT_ATOMS: atom_id res chain seq x y z
N MET A 1 25.31 -3.26 -3.14
CA MET A 1 25.01 -3.46 -4.56
C MET A 1 25.35 -2.24 -5.41
N ASN A 2 25.45 -2.40 -6.75
CA ASN A 2 25.66 -1.26 -7.67
C ASN A 2 24.31 -0.62 -8.05
N ARG A 3 23.97 0.52 -7.43
CA ARG A 3 22.68 1.22 -7.67
C ARG A 3 22.54 1.77 -9.09
N ALA A 4 23.65 2.19 -9.72
CA ALA A 4 23.61 2.66 -11.10
C ALA A 4 23.22 1.53 -12.07
N ALA A 5 23.74 0.31 -11.87
CA ALA A 5 23.36 -0.87 -12.64
C ALA A 5 21.89 -1.26 -12.39
N PHE A 6 21.39 -1.16 -11.14
CA PHE A 6 20.00 -1.38 -10.80
C PHE A 6 19.06 -0.45 -11.58
N TYR A 7 19.33 0.85 -11.52
CA TYR A 7 18.51 1.83 -12.24
C TYR A 7 18.65 1.73 -13.76
N ALA A 8 19.82 1.34 -14.27
CA ALA A 8 19.98 1.09 -15.70
C ALA A 8 19.12 -0.10 -16.16
N ALA A 9 19.07 -1.19 -15.39
CA ALA A 9 18.24 -2.33 -15.68
C ALA A 9 16.73 -1.97 -15.68
N LEU A 10 16.27 -1.18 -14.72
CA LEU A 10 14.85 -0.76 -14.62
C LEU A 10 14.42 0.18 -15.75
N ARG A 11 15.34 0.94 -16.35
CA ARG A 11 15.03 1.85 -17.48
C ARG A 11 15.06 1.17 -18.85
N ARG A 12 15.28 -0.12 -18.91
CA ARG A 12 15.16 -0.86 -20.17
C ARG A 12 13.68 -1.00 -20.54
N ARG A 13 13.35 -0.86 -21.81
CA ARG A 13 11.96 -1.01 -22.30
C ARG A 13 11.34 -2.37 -21.99
N ASP A 14 12.17 -3.39 -21.95
CA ASP A 14 11.80 -4.78 -21.67
C ASP A 14 11.82 -5.12 -20.16
N SER A 15 12.07 -4.13 -19.29
CA SER A 15 12.08 -4.36 -17.84
C SER A 15 10.69 -4.71 -17.28
N GLY A 16 9.61 -4.29 -17.93
CA GLY A 16 8.25 -4.58 -17.50
C GLY A 16 7.70 -3.68 -16.37
N VAL A 17 8.50 -2.73 -15.84
CA VAL A 17 8.09 -1.87 -14.71
C VAL A 17 8.06 -0.39 -15.07
N PHE A 18 9.20 0.24 -15.26
CA PHE A 18 9.28 1.66 -15.62
C PHE A 18 9.46 1.83 -17.13
N GLY A 19 9.25 3.03 -17.63
CA GLY A 19 9.67 3.38 -18.98
C GLY A 19 11.17 3.63 -19.06
N THR A 20 11.61 4.37 -20.09
CA THR A 20 13.04 4.64 -20.31
C THR A 20 13.64 5.72 -19.39
N SER A 21 12.83 6.28 -18.49
CA SER A 21 13.27 7.30 -17.53
C SER A 21 12.65 7.06 -16.14
N LEU A 22 13.32 7.56 -15.13
CA LEU A 22 12.86 7.54 -13.74
C LEU A 22 12.76 8.98 -13.22
N THR A 23 11.71 9.29 -12.50
CA THR A 23 11.59 10.54 -11.77
C THR A 23 12.45 10.54 -10.52
N GLN A 24 12.82 11.73 -10.03
CA GLN A 24 13.54 11.83 -8.75
C GLN A 24 12.75 11.22 -7.58
N GLY A 25 11.41 11.32 -7.59
CA GLY A 25 10.56 10.68 -6.58
C GLY A 25 10.70 9.18 -6.59
N GLN A 26 10.64 8.54 -7.77
CA GLN A 26 10.83 7.10 -7.91
C GLN A 26 12.21 6.65 -7.41
N VAL A 27 13.27 7.37 -7.79
CA VAL A 27 14.63 7.07 -7.33
C VAL A 27 14.72 7.17 -5.81
N ARG A 28 14.28 8.30 -5.20
CA ARG A 28 14.29 8.47 -3.74
C ARG A 28 13.50 7.38 -3.01
N GLY A 29 12.34 7.00 -3.54
CA GLY A 29 11.52 5.95 -2.94
C GLY A 29 12.21 4.60 -2.96
N MET A 30 12.79 4.22 -4.11
CA MET A 30 13.54 2.98 -4.23
C MET A 30 14.82 3.00 -3.39
N ASP A 31 15.57 4.13 -3.34
CA ASP A 31 16.75 4.25 -2.49
C ASP A 31 16.42 4.03 -1.02
N ALA A 32 15.35 4.63 -0.51
CA ALA A 32 14.92 4.43 0.87
C ALA A 32 14.56 2.95 1.17
N ILE A 33 13.94 2.25 0.21
CA ILE A 33 13.66 0.81 0.32
C ILE A 33 14.94 -0.01 0.30
N LEU A 34 15.88 0.32 -0.57
CA LEU A 34 17.17 -0.36 -0.67
C LEU A 34 18.03 -0.16 0.58
N ASP A 35 18.05 1.07 1.14
CA ASP A 35 18.76 1.38 2.38
C ASP A 35 18.21 0.57 3.57
N GLU A 36 16.88 0.51 3.72
CA GLU A 36 16.22 -0.27 4.77
C GLU A 36 16.48 -1.77 4.57
N ALA A 37 16.45 -2.26 3.32
CA ALA A 37 16.74 -3.65 3.00
C ALA A 37 18.19 -4.05 3.32
N GLU A 38 19.15 -3.17 3.03
CA GLU A 38 20.56 -3.36 3.38
C GLU A 38 20.75 -3.40 4.89
N ALA A 39 20.08 -2.50 5.63
CA ALA A 39 20.14 -2.45 7.10
C ALA A 39 19.52 -3.70 7.76
N ARG A 40 18.48 -4.29 7.15
CA ARG A 40 17.80 -5.51 7.64
C ARG A 40 18.36 -6.81 7.07
N GLU A 41 19.38 -6.73 6.22
CA GLU A 41 19.92 -7.91 5.52
C GLU A 41 18.86 -8.71 4.74
N THR A 42 17.90 -8.00 4.15
CA THR A 42 16.75 -8.60 3.46
C THR A 42 17.21 -9.47 2.29
N SER A 43 16.62 -10.66 2.15
CA SER A 43 16.93 -11.58 1.04
C SER A 43 16.50 -10.99 -0.31
N LEU A 44 17.18 -11.43 -1.39
CA LEU A 44 16.89 -10.97 -2.76
C LEU A 44 15.41 -11.10 -3.12
N ARG A 45 14.80 -12.25 -2.86
CA ARG A 45 13.39 -12.52 -3.16
C ARG A 45 12.45 -11.61 -2.36
N HIS A 46 12.70 -11.46 -1.07
CA HIS A 46 11.89 -10.60 -0.22
C HIS A 46 11.97 -9.15 -0.68
N LEU A 47 13.17 -8.65 -0.98
CA LEU A 47 13.36 -7.29 -1.46
C LEU A 47 12.66 -7.05 -2.81
N ALA A 48 12.73 -7.99 -3.74
CA ALA A 48 12.04 -7.90 -5.02
C ALA A 48 10.52 -7.75 -4.83
N TYR A 49 9.93 -8.54 -3.93
CA TYR A 49 8.50 -8.43 -3.60
C TYR A 49 8.17 -7.13 -2.86
N ILE A 50 9.03 -6.70 -1.92
CA ILE A 50 8.89 -5.43 -1.20
C ILE A 50 8.90 -4.24 -2.18
N LEU A 51 9.73 -4.26 -3.22
CA LEU A 51 9.77 -3.24 -4.28
C LEU A 51 8.52 -3.28 -5.19
N ALA A 52 8.03 -4.48 -5.51
CA ALA A 52 6.86 -4.67 -6.38
C ALA A 52 5.56 -4.16 -5.74
N THR A 53 5.43 -4.27 -4.42
CA THR A 53 4.22 -3.84 -3.72
C THR A 53 3.97 -2.33 -3.85
N PRO A 54 4.86 -1.42 -3.47
CA PRO A 54 4.63 0.02 -3.64
C PRO A 54 4.59 0.42 -5.11
N TYR A 55 5.24 -0.31 -6.01
CA TYR A 55 5.08 -0.07 -7.44
C TYR A 55 3.61 -0.23 -7.84
N LEU A 56 2.95 -1.30 -7.41
CA LEU A 56 1.52 -1.50 -7.65
C LEU A 56 0.68 -0.47 -6.89
N GLU A 57 0.86 -0.37 -5.56
CA GLU A 57 -0.02 0.37 -4.67
C GLU A 57 0.04 1.89 -4.87
N THR A 58 1.16 2.40 -5.37
CA THR A 58 1.33 3.84 -5.64
C THR A 58 1.25 4.19 -7.14
N GLY A 59 0.93 3.20 -7.99
CA GLY A 59 0.92 3.35 -9.44
C GLY A 59 2.26 3.76 -10.02
N GLY A 60 3.33 3.11 -9.57
CA GLY A 60 4.70 3.33 -10.01
C GLY A 60 5.38 4.57 -9.44
N ARG A 61 4.73 5.34 -8.56
CA ARG A 61 5.33 6.57 -7.98
C ARG A 61 6.45 6.28 -6.99
N MET A 62 6.42 5.13 -6.32
CA MET A 62 7.34 4.72 -5.27
C MET A 62 7.43 5.72 -4.11
N GLN A 63 6.36 6.48 -3.88
CA GLN A 63 6.24 7.47 -2.82
C GLN A 63 5.01 7.20 -1.97
N PRO A 64 5.07 7.42 -0.65
CA PRO A 64 3.91 7.26 0.19
C PRO A 64 2.79 8.21 -0.25
N VAL A 65 1.57 7.72 -0.18
CA VAL A 65 0.38 8.47 -0.59
C VAL A 65 -0.58 8.55 0.59
N ARG A 66 -1.14 9.74 0.81
CA ARG A 66 -2.33 9.90 1.66
C ARG A 66 -3.56 9.87 0.75
N GLU A 67 -4.53 9.05 1.10
CA GLU A 67 -5.74 8.84 0.31
C GLU A 67 -6.48 10.15 0.02
N SER A 68 -6.85 10.33 -1.25
CA SER A 68 -7.73 11.38 -1.69
C SER A 68 -9.17 10.86 -1.75
N LEU A 69 -10.06 11.50 -1.01
CA LEU A 69 -11.50 11.21 -0.98
C LEU A 69 -12.29 12.11 -1.97
N ASN A 70 -11.64 12.59 -3.03
CA ASN A 70 -12.27 13.47 -4.03
C ASN A 70 -13.19 12.70 -4.98
N TYR A 71 -14.15 11.95 -4.41
CA TYR A 71 -15.11 11.14 -5.16
C TYR A 71 -16.24 12.00 -5.75
N SER A 72 -16.66 11.65 -6.96
CA SER A 72 -17.94 12.12 -7.50
C SER A 72 -19.12 11.46 -6.78
N VAL A 73 -20.31 12.02 -6.93
CA VAL A 73 -21.55 11.42 -6.41
C VAL A 73 -21.70 9.98 -6.91
N ASP A 74 -21.57 9.76 -8.22
CA ASP A 74 -21.73 8.43 -8.81
C ASP A 74 -20.67 7.43 -8.31
N ALA A 75 -19.42 7.88 -8.16
CA ALA A 75 -18.36 7.04 -7.59
C ALA A 75 -18.66 6.63 -6.15
N LEU A 76 -19.19 7.53 -5.32
CA LEU A 76 -19.63 7.20 -3.97
C LEU A 76 -20.76 6.17 -3.96
N LEU A 77 -21.73 6.35 -4.84
CA LEU A 77 -22.90 5.45 -4.96
C LEU A 77 -22.54 4.08 -5.51
N THR A 78 -21.53 3.98 -6.35
CA THR A 78 -21.08 2.73 -6.98
C THR A 78 -20.13 1.94 -6.08
N LYS A 79 -19.19 2.65 -5.42
CA LYS A 79 -18.08 2.00 -4.68
C LYS A 79 -18.45 1.62 -3.25
N PHE A 80 -19.35 2.37 -2.60
CA PHE A 80 -19.65 2.19 -1.20
C PHE A 80 -21.11 1.75 -0.99
N GLY A 81 -21.29 0.76 -0.11
CA GLY A 81 -22.64 0.30 0.26
C GLY A 81 -23.46 1.38 0.98
N ARG A 82 -24.77 1.32 0.84
CA ARG A 82 -25.70 2.30 1.47
C ARG A 82 -25.60 2.32 2.99
N HIS A 83 -25.12 1.25 3.61
CA HIS A 83 -24.80 1.21 5.05
C HIS A 83 -23.57 2.05 5.46
N ARG A 84 -22.74 2.47 4.49
CA ARG A 84 -21.58 3.34 4.72
C ARG A 84 -21.83 4.79 4.33
N ILE A 85 -22.60 5.02 3.29
CA ILE A 85 -22.97 6.36 2.84
C ILE A 85 -24.37 6.35 2.22
N SER A 86 -25.27 7.20 2.72
CA SER A 86 -26.59 7.37 2.15
C SER A 86 -26.53 8.07 0.78
N GLU A 87 -27.59 7.92 -0.04
CA GLU A 87 -27.67 8.65 -1.30
C GLU A 87 -27.71 10.16 -1.07
N ALA A 88 -28.43 10.62 -0.04
CA ALA A 88 -28.50 12.02 0.34
C ALA A 88 -27.10 12.59 0.69
N ASP A 89 -26.31 11.85 1.48
CA ASP A 89 -24.96 12.25 1.84
C ASP A 89 -24.01 12.22 0.64
N ALA A 90 -24.10 11.21 -0.22
CA ALA A 90 -23.31 11.14 -1.45
C ALA A 90 -23.60 12.36 -2.35
N ARG A 91 -24.87 12.73 -2.52
CA ARG A 91 -25.26 13.94 -3.27
C ARG A 91 -24.82 15.22 -2.60
N ARG A 92 -24.84 15.28 -1.25
CA ARG A 92 -24.47 16.47 -0.47
C ARG A 92 -22.95 16.70 -0.46
N TYR A 93 -22.14 15.65 -0.34
CA TYR A 93 -20.71 15.77 -0.09
C TYR A 93 -19.82 15.34 -1.27
N GLY A 94 -20.36 14.58 -2.22
CA GLY A 94 -19.64 14.16 -3.42
C GLY A 94 -19.37 15.35 -4.37
N ARG A 95 -18.30 15.23 -5.16
CA ARG A 95 -17.99 16.19 -6.22
C ARG A 95 -19.06 16.16 -7.29
N SER A 96 -19.55 17.33 -7.71
CA SER A 96 -20.51 17.48 -8.80
C SER A 96 -20.33 18.83 -9.51
N GLY A 97 -20.38 18.87 -10.82
CA GLY A 97 -20.29 20.12 -11.58
C GLY A 97 -19.20 21.07 -11.04
N SER A 98 -19.61 22.20 -10.50
CA SER A 98 -18.73 23.23 -9.91
C SER A 98 -18.36 22.97 -8.43
N ARG A 99 -19.00 22.00 -7.76
CA ARG A 99 -18.76 21.74 -6.34
C ARG A 99 -17.68 20.71 -6.14
N ALA A 100 -16.61 21.07 -5.40
CA ALA A 100 -15.60 20.13 -4.94
C ALA A 100 -16.19 19.12 -3.92
N ALA A 101 -15.57 17.93 -3.83
CA ALA A 101 -15.94 16.95 -2.80
C ALA A 101 -15.57 17.46 -1.41
N ASN A 102 -16.46 17.26 -0.43
CA ASN A 102 -16.10 17.41 0.98
C ASN A 102 -15.41 16.13 1.46
N GLN A 103 -14.12 16.05 1.19
CA GLN A 103 -13.32 14.84 1.43
C GLN A 103 -13.34 14.40 2.90
N GLN A 104 -13.32 15.34 3.84
CA GLN A 104 -13.35 15.04 5.27
C GLN A 104 -14.68 14.41 5.69
N MET A 105 -15.79 14.97 5.24
CA MET A 105 -17.10 14.39 5.51
C MET A 105 -17.27 13.03 4.87
N ILE A 106 -16.82 12.87 3.62
CA ILE A 106 -16.84 11.58 2.92
C ILE A 106 -16.07 10.53 3.72
N ALA A 107 -14.82 10.83 4.12
CA ALA A 107 -14.01 9.91 4.92
C ALA A 107 -14.70 9.52 6.23
N ASN A 108 -15.26 10.49 6.95
CA ASN A 108 -15.94 10.23 8.23
C ASN A 108 -17.23 9.42 8.08
N LEU A 109 -17.89 9.50 6.94
CA LEU A 109 -19.05 8.66 6.64
C LEU A 109 -18.61 7.25 6.25
N ILE A 110 -17.75 7.10 5.23
CA ILE A 110 -17.41 5.79 4.69
C ILE A 110 -16.51 4.94 5.58
N TYR A 111 -15.72 5.56 6.45
CA TYR A 111 -14.81 4.92 7.41
C TYR A 111 -15.24 5.08 8.87
N GLY A 112 -16.38 5.73 9.12
CA GLY A 112 -16.93 5.94 10.45
C GLY A 112 -18.12 5.04 10.75
N GLY A 113 -18.93 5.49 11.72
CA GLY A 113 -20.15 4.81 12.15
C GLY A 113 -19.88 3.41 12.72
N GLU A 114 -20.91 2.58 12.68
CA GLU A 114 -20.85 1.21 13.17
C GLU A 114 -19.88 0.34 12.34
N TRP A 115 -19.92 0.51 11.01
CA TRP A 115 -19.02 -0.19 10.12
C TRP A 115 -17.55 0.15 10.40
N GLY A 116 -17.22 1.43 10.55
CA GLY A 116 -15.87 1.89 10.85
C GLY A 116 -15.37 1.41 12.21
N ARG A 117 -16.26 1.37 13.21
CA ARG A 117 -15.96 0.82 14.53
C ARG A 117 -15.62 -0.67 14.45
N ALA A 118 -16.48 -1.45 13.81
CA ALA A 118 -16.34 -2.90 13.72
C ALA A 118 -15.15 -3.35 12.86
N ASN A 119 -14.85 -2.63 11.77
CA ASN A 119 -13.87 -3.08 10.77
C ASN A 119 -12.53 -2.33 10.82
N LEU A 120 -12.50 -1.12 11.37
CA LEU A 120 -11.34 -0.22 11.35
C LEU A 120 -10.87 0.21 12.73
N GLY A 121 -11.64 -0.11 13.79
CA GLY A 121 -11.40 0.41 15.13
C GLY A 121 -11.58 1.94 15.24
N ASN A 122 -12.31 2.55 14.32
CA ASN A 122 -12.61 3.99 14.32
C ASN A 122 -13.78 4.24 15.28
N THR A 123 -13.48 4.68 16.50
CA THR A 123 -14.44 4.81 17.58
C THR A 123 -14.89 6.24 17.85
N THR A 124 -14.16 7.22 17.35
CA THR A 124 -14.38 8.64 17.60
C THR A 124 -14.76 9.35 16.30
N TYR A 125 -15.67 10.34 16.38
CA TYR A 125 -15.96 11.21 15.24
C TYR A 125 -14.68 11.87 14.73
N GLY A 126 -14.49 11.86 13.42
CA GLY A 126 -13.24 12.36 12.79
C GLY A 126 -12.19 11.29 12.51
N ASP A 127 -12.32 10.09 13.11
CA ASP A 127 -11.38 8.99 12.88
C ASP A 127 -11.31 8.58 11.41
N GLY A 128 -12.43 8.62 10.70
CA GLY A 128 -12.46 8.28 9.29
C GLY A 128 -11.50 9.13 8.45
N TRP A 129 -11.46 10.42 8.71
CA TRP A 129 -10.52 11.33 8.06
C TRP A 129 -9.11 11.19 8.62
N ARG A 130 -8.98 11.14 9.94
CA ARG A 130 -7.69 11.07 10.63
C ARG A 130 -6.90 9.84 10.20
N TYR A 131 -7.54 8.68 10.14
CA TYR A 131 -6.94 7.38 9.83
C TYR A 131 -7.29 6.88 8.43
N ARG A 132 -7.55 7.80 7.47
CA ARG A 132 -7.72 7.44 6.06
C ARG A 132 -6.45 6.83 5.50
N GLY A 133 -6.55 6.16 4.36
CA GLY A 133 -5.45 5.46 3.72
C GLY A 133 -4.13 6.23 3.70
N GLY A 134 -3.05 5.57 4.04
CA GLY A 134 -1.72 6.18 4.10
C GLY A 134 -0.57 5.22 3.92
N GLY A 135 0.54 5.74 3.43
CA GLY A 135 1.80 5.02 3.26
C GLY A 135 1.99 4.36 1.90
N LEU A 136 3.01 3.53 1.82
CA LEU A 136 3.33 2.73 0.64
C LEU A 136 2.41 1.51 0.48
N ALA A 137 1.83 1.02 1.58
CA ALA A 137 0.88 -0.09 1.62
C ALA A 137 -0.56 0.35 1.94
N GLN A 138 -0.83 1.66 2.01
CA GLN A 138 -2.17 2.24 2.17
C GLN A 138 -2.96 1.68 3.37
N ILE A 139 -2.35 1.66 4.57
CA ILE A 139 -3.07 1.26 5.79
C ILE A 139 -4.21 2.24 6.11
N THR A 140 -5.32 1.72 6.61
CA THR A 140 -6.51 2.50 6.94
C THR A 140 -7.11 2.05 8.28
N GLY A 141 -7.61 2.99 9.06
CA GLY A 141 -8.27 2.75 10.32
C GLY A 141 -7.38 2.82 11.56
N ARG A 142 -7.95 3.32 12.67
CA ARG A 142 -7.26 3.51 13.95
C ARG A 142 -6.55 2.23 14.41
N ALA A 143 -7.18 1.07 14.28
CA ALA A 143 -6.59 -0.20 14.71
C ALA A 143 -5.28 -0.49 13.97
N ASN A 144 -5.24 -0.30 12.64
CA ASN A 144 -4.02 -0.47 11.86
C ASN A 144 -2.93 0.52 12.25
N PHE A 145 -3.27 1.81 12.35
CA PHE A 145 -2.31 2.81 12.79
C PHE A 145 -1.77 2.54 14.20
N THR A 146 -2.58 1.95 15.10
CA THR A 146 -2.14 1.52 16.44
C THR A 146 -1.15 0.36 16.34
N THR A 147 -1.43 -0.64 15.49
CA THR A 147 -0.55 -1.80 15.27
C THR A 147 0.85 -1.37 14.82
N PHE A 148 0.96 -0.30 14.02
CA PHE A 148 2.23 0.26 13.56
C PHE A 148 2.80 1.37 14.46
N GLY A 149 2.20 1.63 15.63
CA GLY A 149 2.65 2.68 16.55
C GLY A 149 2.44 4.12 16.07
N MET A 150 1.63 4.31 15.01
CA MET A 150 1.39 5.62 14.38
C MET A 150 0.06 6.26 14.77
N ALA A 151 -0.69 5.72 15.75
CA ALA A 151 -2.02 6.22 16.10
C ALA A 151 -2.01 7.63 16.67
N ALA A 152 -0.94 8.02 17.37
CA ALA A 152 -0.79 9.38 17.91
C ALA A 152 -0.63 10.41 16.79
N ASP A 153 0.18 10.10 15.78
CA ASP A 153 0.42 10.94 14.60
C ASP A 153 0.33 10.13 13.29
N PRO A 154 -0.88 9.89 12.77
CA PRO A 154 -1.05 9.13 11.54
C PRO A 154 -0.54 9.87 10.28
N ALA A 155 -0.19 11.16 10.38
CA ALA A 155 0.37 11.90 9.26
C ALA A 155 1.74 11.34 8.83
N GLN A 156 2.51 10.79 9.77
CA GLN A 156 3.82 10.17 9.49
C GLN A 156 3.77 9.07 8.42
N SER A 157 2.61 8.43 8.20
CA SER A 157 2.46 7.48 7.09
C SER A 157 2.64 8.13 5.71
N GLY A 158 2.57 9.45 5.62
CA GLY A 158 2.89 10.25 4.43
C GLY A 158 4.37 10.53 4.25
N ASP A 159 5.20 10.29 5.27
CA ASP A 159 6.64 10.48 5.22
C ASP A 159 7.34 9.22 4.72
N LEU A 160 8.37 9.39 3.88
CA LEU A 160 8.98 8.27 3.16
C LEU A 160 9.59 7.23 4.10
N ILE A 161 10.42 7.64 5.05
CA ILE A 161 11.13 6.68 5.91
C ILE A 161 10.17 5.94 6.86
N PRO A 162 9.23 6.60 7.58
CA PRO A 162 8.22 5.90 8.36
C PRO A 162 7.37 4.94 7.52
N ALA A 163 6.98 5.32 6.30
CA ALA A 163 6.20 4.47 5.41
C ALA A 163 6.97 3.23 4.93
N VAL A 164 8.27 3.37 4.66
CA VAL A 164 9.16 2.24 4.30
C VAL A 164 9.28 1.28 5.48
N ARG A 165 9.60 1.75 6.67
CA ARG A 165 9.72 0.91 7.88
C ARG A 165 8.42 0.18 8.19
N MET A 166 7.28 0.87 8.10
CA MET A 166 5.96 0.29 8.27
C MET A 166 5.71 -0.86 7.28
N MET A 167 6.11 -0.69 6.01
CA MET A 167 5.97 -1.71 4.98
C MET A 167 6.81 -2.95 5.29
N PHE A 168 8.08 -2.78 5.66
CA PHE A 168 8.95 -3.88 6.07
C PHE A 168 8.41 -4.60 7.29
N ASP A 169 8.09 -3.89 8.37
CA ASP A 169 7.54 -4.47 9.60
C ASP A 169 6.24 -5.24 9.33
N GLY A 170 5.38 -4.68 8.49
CA GLY A 170 4.13 -5.31 8.10
C GLY A 170 4.32 -6.63 7.37
N MET A 171 5.27 -6.68 6.43
CA MET A 171 5.53 -7.86 5.63
C MET A 171 6.35 -8.92 6.35
N GLU A 172 7.34 -8.51 7.14
CA GLU A 172 8.22 -9.44 7.87
C GLU A 172 7.53 -10.05 9.08
N ARG A 173 6.71 -9.25 9.79
CA ARG A 173 6.04 -9.66 11.03
C ARG A 173 4.60 -10.11 10.83
N GLY A 174 4.06 -9.99 9.60
CA GLY A 174 2.70 -10.37 9.28
C GLY A 174 1.62 -9.40 9.83
N LEU A 175 1.96 -8.11 10.03
CA LEU A 175 1.06 -7.15 10.67
C LEU A 175 -0.10 -6.71 9.78
N PHE A 176 -0.06 -6.99 8.46
CA PHE A 176 -1.17 -6.66 7.55
C PHE A 176 -2.29 -7.71 7.60
N THR A 177 -1.94 -8.98 7.40
CA THR A 177 -2.94 -10.07 7.22
C THR A 177 -2.66 -11.29 8.07
N GLY A 178 -1.62 -11.28 8.89
CA GLY A 178 -1.09 -12.45 9.59
C GLY A 178 -0.11 -13.28 8.76
N LYS A 179 0.04 -12.99 7.46
CA LYS A 179 0.99 -13.65 6.56
C LYS A 179 2.29 -12.87 6.45
N ARG A 180 3.41 -13.59 6.36
CA ARG A 180 4.77 -13.05 6.34
C ARG A 180 5.47 -13.38 5.03
N LEU A 181 6.52 -12.64 4.70
CA LEU A 181 7.40 -12.97 3.57
C LEU A 181 7.96 -14.39 3.65
N SER A 182 8.32 -14.83 4.86
CA SER A 182 8.87 -16.17 5.11
C SER A 182 7.89 -17.33 4.89
N ASP A 183 6.59 -17.04 4.80
CA ASP A 183 5.56 -18.07 4.62
C ASP A 183 5.47 -18.54 3.16
N PHE A 184 6.19 -17.90 2.23
CA PHE A 184 6.05 -18.11 0.80
C PHE A 184 7.39 -18.28 0.08
N THR A 185 7.40 -19.15 -0.93
CA THR A 185 8.53 -19.35 -1.85
C THR A 185 8.31 -18.66 -3.21
N ASP A 186 7.06 -18.33 -3.56
CA ASP A 186 6.69 -17.82 -4.87
C ASP A 186 6.01 -16.46 -4.74
N TYR A 187 6.25 -15.56 -5.72
CA TYR A 187 5.73 -14.19 -5.68
C TYR A 187 4.21 -14.11 -5.73
N ARG A 188 3.56 -14.93 -6.54
CA ARG A 188 2.12 -14.89 -6.72
C ARG A 188 1.34 -15.06 -5.40
N PRO A 189 1.58 -16.10 -4.58
CA PRO A 189 0.91 -16.25 -3.30
C PRO A 189 1.33 -15.21 -2.25
N MET A 190 2.50 -14.54 -2.37
CA MET A 190 2.89 -13.44 -1.49
C MET A 190 1.88 -12.30 -1.48
N ARG A 191 1.02 -12.17 -2.52
CA ARG A 191 -0.04 -11.15 -2.52
C ARG A 191 -0.94 -11.23 -1.30
N GLN A 192 -1.09 -12.39 -0.68
CA GLN A 192 -1.84 -12.59 0.55
C GLN A 192 -1.28 -11.83 1.76
N ILE A 193 -0.02 -11.38 1.71
CA ILE A 193 0.61 -10.59 2.78
C ILE A 193 -0.07 -9.23 2.93
N ILE A 194 -0.43 -8.59 1.81
CA ILE A 194 -1.02 -7.25 1.78
C ILE A 194 -2.52 -7.31 1.51
N ASN A 195 -2.93 -8.15 0.58
CA ASN A 195 -4.31 -8.22 0.10
C ASN A 195 -4.65 -9.70 -0.20
N ARG A 196 -5.89 -9.97 -0.55
CA ARG A 196 -6.25 -11.27 -1.11
C ARG A 196 -5.52 -11.45 -2.45
N MET A 197 -5.98 -12.34 -3.32
CA MET A 197 -5.30 -12.63 -4.60
C MET A 197 -5.58 -11.57 -5.69
N ASP A 198 -6.15 -10.39 -5.34
CA ASP A 198 -6.37 -9.32 -6.33
C ASP A 198 -5.04 -8.85 -6.93
N ARG A 199 -4.95 -8.88 -8.26
CA ARG A 199 -3.77 -8.51 -9.02
C ARG A 199 -2.48 -9.28 -8.66
N ALA A 200 -2.62 -10.53 -8.21
CA ALA A 200 -1.47 -11.34 -7.78
C ALA A 200 -0.49 -11.59 -8.93
N ASP A 201 -0.98 -11.78 -10.15
CA ASP A 201 -0.13 -12.01 -11.32
C ASP A 201 0.64 -10.73 -11.72
N ASP A 202 0.02 -9.55 -11.60
CA ASP A 202 0.70 -8.28 -11.84
C ASP A 202 1.85 -8.07 -10.86
N VAL A 203 1.60 -8.26 -9.55
CA VAL A 203 2.63 -8.09 -8.52
C VAL A 203 3.75 -9.09 -8.69
N ALA A 204 3.43 -10.33 -9.05
CA ALA A 204 4.44 -11.36 -9.33
C ALA A 204 5.35 -10.95 -10.50
N GLY A 205 4.78 -10.50 -11.60
CA GLY A 205 5.56 -10.01 -12.75
C GLY A 205 6.43 -8.80 -12.40
N TYR A 206 5.94 -7.87 -11.59
CA TYR A 206 6.75 -6.76 -11.10
C TYR A 206 7.90 -7.23 -10.18
N ALA A 207 7.63 -8.22 -9.33
CA ALA A 207 8.66 -8.77 -8.45
C ALA A 207 9.77 -9.48 -9.25
N GLU A 208 9.42 -10.22 -10.29
CA GLU A 208 10.39 -10.82 -11.22
C GLU A 208 11.25 -9.77 -11.92
N ALA A 209 10.63 -8.67 -12.36
CA ALA A 209 11.35 -7.55 -12.98
C ALA A 209 12.32 -6.87 -12.00
N PHE A 210 11.90 -6.63 -10.76
CA PHE A 210 12.78 -6.10 -9.73
C PHE A 210 13.87 -7.09 -9.33
N GLU A 211 13.58 -8.37 -9.26
CA GLU A 211 14.59 -9.40 -8.99
C GLU A 211 15.68 -9.42 -10.08
N ALA A 212 15.30 -9.36 -11.35
CA ALA A 212 16.22 -9.30 -12.45
C ALA A 212 17.14 -8.05 -12.36
N ALA A 213 16.59 -6.89 -12.01
CA ALA A 213 17.36 -5.67 -11.83
C ALA A 213 18.31 -5.74 -10.61
N LEU A 214 17.86 -6.32 -9.50
CA LEU A 214 18.67 -6.55 -8.31
C LEU A 214 19.85 -7.50 -8.60
N ARG A 215 19.61 -8.58 -9.34
CA ARG A 215 20.68 -9.51 -9.80
C ARG A 215 21.69 -8.82 -10.71
N ALA A 216 21.23 -8.04 -11.68
CA ALA A 216 22.10 -7.26 -12.56
C ALA A 216 22.96 -6.25 -11.80
N ALA A 217 22.49 -5.77 -10.65
CA ALA A 217 23.19 -4.86 -9.76
C ALA A 217 24.12 -5.55 -8.75
N GLY A 218 24.21 -6.88 -8.77
CA GLY A 218 25.02 -7.65 -7.83
C GLY A 218 24.48 -7.61 -6.39
N TYR A 219 23.14 -7.54 -6.21
CA TYR A 219 22.56 -7.71 -4.90
C TYR A 219 22.79 -9.16 -4.44
N ALA A 220 23.70 -9.34 -3.51
CA ALA A 220 24.01 -10.67 -2.99
C ALA A 220 22.85 -11.13 -2.09
N ALA A 221 22.33 -12.32 -2.38
CA ALA A 221 21.41 -12.98 -1.47
C ALA A 221 22.17 -13.31 -0.18
N LYS A 222 21.93 -12.57 0.90
CA LYS A 222 22.29 -13.06 2.23
C LYS A 222 21.35 -14.20 2.55
N VAL A 223 21.87 -15.28 3.12
CA VAL A 223 21.07 -16.42 3.60
C VAL A 223 20.07 -15.85 4.60
N ALA A 224 18.76 -16.09 4.36
CA ALA A 224 17.73 -15.63 5.28
C ALA A 224 18.06 -16.13 6.70
N PRO A 225 18.01 -15.26 7.72
CA PRO A 225 18.16 -15.71 9.10
C PRO A 225 17.09 -16.77 9.42
N PRO A 226 17.39 -17.71 10.32
CA PRO A 226 16.43 -18.74 10.71
C PRO A 226 15.13 -18.08 11.18
N THR A 227 14.00 -18.61 10.74
CA THR A 227 12.65 -18.11 11.03
C THR A 227 12.48 -17.88 12.53
N PRO A 228 12.14 -16.67 12.98
CA PRO A 228 11.78 -16.46 14.38
C PRO A 228 10.58 -17.33 14.74
N SER A 229 10.63 -17.93 15.92
CA SER A 229 9.50 -18.71 16.45
C SER A 229 8.19 -17.93 16.37
N PRO A 230 7.05 -18.59 16.14
CA PRO A 230 5.75 -17.94 16.01
C PRO A 230 5.47 -17.08 17.24
N LEU A 231 5.20 -15.79 17.03
CA LEU A 231 4.59 -14.96 18.06
C LEU A 231 3.19 -15.52 18.36
N PRO A 232 2.71 -15.43 19.61
CA PRO A 232 1.37 -15.88 19.95
C PRO A 232 0.38 -15.19 19.03
N SER A 233 -0.56 -15.96 18.49
CA SER A 233 -1.61 -15.51 17.58
C SER A 233 -2.35 -14.32 18.19
N SER A 234 -2.24 -13.18 17.55
CA SER A 234 -3.15 -12.06 17.84
C SER A 234 -4.58 -12.50 17.60
N PRO A 235 -5.56 -12.02 18.40
CA PRO A 235 -6.93 -12.44 18.24
C PRO A 235 -7.39 -12.20 16.81
N THR A 236 -7.96 -13.24 16.23
CA THR A 236 -8.51 -13.31 14.88
C THR A 236 -9.65 -12.30 14.71
N GLY A 237 -9.29 -11.07 14.40
CA GLY A 237 -10.21 -10.05 13.90
C GLY A 237 -10.23 -10.12 12.38
N GLY A 238 -11.21 -10.80 11.79
CA GLY A 238 -11.34 -11.04 10.36
C GLY A 238 -11.68 -9.81 9.50
N GLY A 239 -11.30 -8.59 9.91
CA GLY A 239 -11.70 -7.34 9.26
C GLY A 239 -10.60 -6.61 8.47
N LEU A 240 -9.34 -6.86 8.74
CA LEU A 240 -8.23 -6.02 8.27
C LEU A 240 -7.92 -6.13 6.77
N ALA A 241 -7.94 -7.33 6.22
CA ALA A 241 -7.59 -7.58 4.82
C ALA A 241 -8.58 -6.95 3.79
N TRP A 242 -9.81 -6.62 4.22
CA TRP A 242 -10.84 -6.05 3.36
C TRP A 242 -10.60 -4.60 2.97
N VAL A 243 -9.94 -3.84 3.81
CA VAL A 243 -9.89 -2.38 3.68
C VAL A 243 -8.81 -1.94 2.73
N ILE A 244 -7.70 -2.67 2.66
CA ILE A 244 -6.59 -2.36 1.75
C ILE A 244 -7.05 -2.52 0.28
N GLY A 245 -7.84 -3.56 -0.05
CA GLY A 245 -8.37 -3.77 -1.40
C GLY A 245 -9.30 -2.68 -1.91
N LEU A 246 -10.11 -2.06 -1.04
CA LEU A 246 -11.04 -1.00 -1.43
C LEU A 246 -10.34 0.30 -1.85
N ILE A 247 -9.16 0.57 -1.33
CA ILE A 247 -8.39 1.79 -1.61
C ILE A 247 -7.65 1.68 -2.95
N VAL A 248 -7.17 0.48 -3.28
CA VAL A 248 -6.51 0.21 -4.59
C VAL A 248 -7.46 0.50 -5.75
N ASP A 249 -8.75 0.16 -5.63
CA ASP A 249 -9.75 0.47 -6.65
C ASP A 249 -10.00 1.99 -6.81
N ALA A 250 -9.83 2.76 -5.75
CA ALA A 250 -9.91 4.21 -5.83
C ALA A 250 -8.76 4.81 -6.65
N LEU A 251 -7.55 4.27 -6.51
CA LEU A 251 -6.37 4.71 -7.25
C LEU A 251 -6.45 4.33 -8.75
N LYS A 252 -7.06 3.18 -9.11
CA LYS A 252 -7.24 2.77 -10.53
C LYS A 252 -7.95 3.84 -11.36
N PHE A 253 -8.92 4.55 -10.80
CA PHE A 253 -9.67 5.58 -11.54
C PHE A 253 -8.88 6.86 -11.80
N VAL A 254 -7.94 7.22 -10.93
CA VAL A 254 -7.05 8.36 -11.15
C VAL A 254 -6.08 8.07 -12.30
N PHE A 255 -5.62 6.82 -12.43
CA PHE A 255 -4.65 6.42 -13.46
C PHE A 255 -5.27 6.17 -14.83
N ALA A 256 -6.52 5.69 -14.92
CA ALA A 256 -7.22 5.54 -16.19
C ALA A 256 -7.43 6.89 -16.90
N SER A 257 -7.63 7.96 -16.12
CA SER A 257 -7.77 9.33 -16.63
C SER A 257 -6.45 9.96 -17.11
N MET A 258 -5.29 9.40 -16.75
CA MET A 258 -3.97 9.93 -17.14
C MET A 258 -3.33 9.20 -18.33
N LYS A 259 -3.83 8.01 -18.73
CA LYS A 259 -3.38 7.29 -19.92
C LYS A 259 -4.08 7.71 -21.22
N GLY A 260 -5.04 8.62 -21.12
CA GLY A 260 -5.84 9.13 -22.26
C GLY A 260 -5.49 10.56 -22.66
N ARG A 261 -4.27 11.05 -22.37
CA ARG A 261 -3.75 12.31 -22.89
C ARG A 261 -2.35 12.13 -23.41
#